data_e9ffdf62c5fa51193b896eaae6c4b42b
#
_entry.id   e9ffdf62c5fa51193b896eaae6c4b42b
#
_cell.length_a   1.000
_cell.length_b   1.000
_cell.length_c   1.000
_cell.angle_alpha   90.00
_cell.angle_beta   90.00
_cell.angle_gamma   90.00
#
_symmetry.space_group_name_H-M   'P 1'
#
loop_
_entity.id
_entity.type
_entity.pdbx_description
1 polymer ?
#
loop_
_entity_poly.entity_id
_entity_poly.type
_entity_poly.pdbx_seq_one_letter_code
_entity_poly.pdbx_strand_id
1 'polypeptide(L)'
;MPTTKKAIYFDLDYSTLKHFYSNTSPNNAYAEIEKYMLNNGFEHRQRSGYVSLKEMRLNEITDFVKQMSREFPWLHKCYKKFDVANIGVVHNLDIYLDEPYYEIDVDLEISNENVVDHNEDYKLVEVGNDLYELRNFDDEIISTSIYNNIEDALDEMDDKNIEMDF
;
A
#
# COMPACT_ATOMS: atom_id res chain seq x y z
N MET A 1 -35.41 2.89 3.82
CA MET A 1 -33.97 2.96 4.03
C MET A 1 -33.26 3.02 2.69
N PRO A 2 -32.27 3.85 2.55
CA PRO A 2 -31.57 3.97 1.28
C PRO A 2 -30.88 2.66 0.91
N THR A 3 -30.96 2.29 -0.36
CA THR A 3 -30.21 1.20 -0.94
C THR A 3 -28.87 1.72 -1.43
N THR A 4 -27.81 0.94 -1.25
CA THR A 4 -26.47 1.20 -1.79
C THR A 4 -25.82 -0.11 -2.15
N LYS A 5 -24.85 -0.10 -3.03
CA LYS A 5 -23.98 -1.27 -3.17
C LYS A 5 -23.27 -1.55 -1.84
N LYS A 6 -23.08 -2.82 -1.52
CA LYS A 6 -22.44 -3.27 -0.28
C LYS A 6 -21.11 -3.91 -0.62
N ALA A 7 -20.09 -3.54 0.12
CA ALA A 7 -18.82 -4.25 0.10
C ALA A 7 -18.70 -5.10 1.37
N ILE A 8 -18.33 -6.36 1.21
CA ILE A 8 -18.00 -7.28 2.29
C ILE A 8 -16.49 -7.44 2.30
N TYR A 9 -15.89 -7.28 3.46
CA TYR A 9 -14.48 -7.53 3.72
C TYR A 9 -14.37 -8.51 4.86
N PHE A 10 -13.52 -9.53 4.71
CA PHE A 10 -13.30 -10.50 5.78
C PHE A 10 -11.84 -10.93 5.87
N ASP A 11 -11.47 -11.41 7.03
CA ASP A 11 -10.19 -12.03 7.30
C ASP A 11 -10.41 -13.32 8.08
N LEU A 12 -9.71 -14.38 7.70
CA LEU A 12 -9.79 -15.70 8.30
C LEU A 12 -8.52 -16.03 9.07
N ASP A 13 -8.67 -16.74 10.16
CA ASP A 13 -7.56 -17.24 10.94
C ASP A 13 -7.03 -18.56 10.39
N TYR A 14 -5.78 -18.55 9.95
CA TYR A 14 -5.15 -19.71 9.33
C TYR A 14 -5.05 -20.92 10.29
N SER A 15 -4.79 -20.68 11.57
CA SER A 15 -4.64 -21.76 12.55
C SER A 15 -5.97 -22.44 12.84
N THR A 16 -7.05 -21.67 12.96
CA THR A 16 -8.40 -22.21 13.15
C THR A 16 -8.94 -22.88 11.89
N LEU A 17 -8.59 -22.38 10.70
CA LEU A 17 -8.89 -23.07 9.43
C LEU A 17 -8.25 -24.45 9.36
N LYS A 18 -7.00 -24.60 9.77
CA LYS A 18 -6.35 -25.92 9.87
C LYS A 18 -7.10 -26.87 10.80
N HIS A 19 -7.65 -26.34 11.85
CA HIS A 19 -8.32 -27.15 12.88
C HIS A 19 -9.77 -27.49 12.53
N PHE A 20 -10.54 -26.51 12.05
CA PHE A 20 -12.01 -26.62 11.87
C PHE A 20 -12.45 -26.81 10.43
N TYR A 21 -11.62 -26.46 9.45
CA TYR A 21 -11.94 -26.58 8.04
C TYR A 21 -11.14 -27.70 7.37
N SER A 22 -9.83 -27.55 7.23
CA SER A 22 -8.96 -28.55 6.60
C SER A 22 -7.52 -28.41 7.05
N ASN A 23 -6.93 -29.43 7.59
CA ASN A 23 -5.53 -29.44 8.00
C ASN A 23 -4.56 -29.39 6.80
N THR A 24 -4.95 -29.99 5.67
CA THR A 24 -4.08 -30.11 4.48
C THR A 24 -4.21 -28.95 3.51
N SER A 25 -5.39 -28.34 3.43
CA SER A 25 -5.71 -27.30 2.45
C SER A 25 -6.53 -26.16 3.02
N PRO A 26 -6.06 -25.48 4.07
CA PRO A 26 -6.83 -24.42 4.75
C PRO A 26 -7.17 -23.24 3.83
N ASN A 27 -6.34 -22.95 2.83
CA ASN A 27 -6.56 -21.85 1.89
C ASN A 27 -7.73 -22.08 0.93
N ASN A 28 -8.18 -23.34 0.75
CA ASN A 28 -9.36 -23.61 -0.05
C ASN A 28 -10.64 -23.00 0.50
N ALA A 29 -10.65 -22.62 1.79
CA ALA A 29 -11.74 -21.88 2.41
C ALA A 29 -12.05 -20.56 1.66
N TYR A 30 -11.03 -19.83 1.25
CA TYR A 30 -11.20 -18.61 0.46
C TYR A 30 -11.83 -18.89 -0.90
N ALA A 31 -11.43 -19.97 -1.57
CA ALA A 31 -12.00 -20.35 -2.87
C ALA A 31 -13.47 -20.78 -2.76
N GLU A 32 -13.87 -21.44 -1.67
CA GLU A 32 -15.27 -21.79 -1.43
C GLU A 32 -16.12 -20.55 -1.18
N ILE A 33 -15.63 -19.61 -0.37
CA ILE A 33 -16.32 -18.32 -0.13
C ILE A 33 -16.42 -17.54 -1.44
N GLU A 34 -15.35 -17.45 -2.23
CA GLU A 34 -15.36 -16.78 -3.53
C GLU A 34 -16.45 -17.33 -4.43
N LYS A 35 -16.49 -18.64 -4.62
CA LYS A 35 -17.51 -19.30 -5.42
C LYS A 35 -18.93 -18.98 -4.92
N TYR A 36 -19.13 -18.98 -3.60
CA TYR A 36 -20.42 -18.64 -3.00
C TYR A 36 -20.80 -17.19 -3.28
N MET A 37 -19.87 -16.25 -3.09
CA MET A 37 -20.08 -14.83 -3.33
C MET A 37 -20.45 -14.56 -4.80
N LEU A 38 -19.67 -15.10 -5.74
CA LEU A 38 -19.92 -14.94 -7.18
C LEU A 38 -21.27 -15.49 -7.60
N ASN A 39 -21.67 -16.63 -7.05
CA ASN A 39 -22.99 -17.26 -7.36
C ASN A 39 -24.16 -16.49 -6.74
N ASN A 40 -23.93 -15.64 -5.77
CA ASN A 40 -24.97 -14.86 -5.06
C ASN A 40 -24.96 -13.37 -5.40
N GLY A 41 -24.40 -12.98 -6.54
CA GLY A 41 -24.49 -11.62 -7.06
C GLY A 41 -23.50 -10.64 -6.46
N PHE A 42 -22.34 -11.12 -6.11
CA PHE A 42 -21.18 -10.29 -5.75
C PHE A 42 -20.07 -10.43 -6.79
N GLU A 43 -19.27 -9.40 -6.94
CA GLU A 43 -18.04 -9.44 -7.72
C GLU A 43 -16.83 -9.37 -6.79
N HIS A 44 -15.76 -10.07 -7.15
CA HIS A 44 -14.50 -10.04 -6.41
C HIS A 44 -13.72 -8.78 -6.79
N ARG A 45 -13.29 -8.00 -5.81
CA ARG A 45 -12.51 -6.78 -6.03
C ARG A 45 -11.06 -6.91 -5.60
N GLN A 46 -10.83 -7.38 -4.39
CA GLN A 46 -9.49 -7.56 -3.83
C GLN A 46 -9.49 -8.70 -2.84
N ARG A 47 -8.51 -9.60 -2.92
CA ARG A 47 -8.29 -10.70 -1.95
C ARG A 47 -9.58 -11.26 -1.33
N SER A 48 -9.98 -10.75 -0.16
CA SER A 48 -11.20 -11.09 0.58
C SER A 48 -12.23 -9.95 0.58
N GLY A 49 -12.21 -9.12 -0.45
CA GLY A 49 -13.15 -8.02 -0.67
C GLY A 49 -14.10 -8.28 -1.83
N TYR A 50 -15.41 -8.21 -1.57
CA TYR A 50 -16.48 -8.49 -2.52
C TYR A 50 -17.49 -7.36 -2.53
N VAL A 51 -17.96 -6.97 -3.70
CA VAL A 51 -18.95 -5.89 -3.87
C VAL A 51 -20.21 -6.45 -4.51
N SER A 52 -21.38 -6.11 -3.97
CA SER A 52 -22.65 -6.52 -4.55
C SER A 52 -22.84 -5.90 -5.95
N LEU A 53 -23.32 -6.70 -6.90
CA LEU A 53 -23.64 -6.21 -8.26
C LEU A 53 -24.83 -5.24 -8.24
N LYS A 54 -25.76 -5.45 -7.31
CA LYS A 54 -26.96 -4.62 -7.12
C LYS A 54 -26.88 -3.85 -5.81
N GLU A 55 -27.64 -2.77 -5.73
CA GLU A 55 -27.90 -2.09 -4.47
C GLU A 55 -28.69 -2.99 -3.52
N MET A 56 -28.33 -2.95 -2.26
CA MET A 56 -28.93 -3.75 -1.19
C MET A 56 -29.22 -2.89 0.04
N ARG A 57 -30.22 -3.29 0.80
CA ARG A 57 -30.47 -2.76 2.14
C ARG A 57 -29.59 -3.50 3.17
N LEU A 58 -29.44 -2.91 4.34
CA LEU A 58 -28.63 -3.52 5.39
C LEU A 58 -29.18 -4.87 5.86
N ASN A 59 -30.51 -5.00 5.95
CA ASN A 59 -31.14 -6.26 6.32
C ASN A 59 -30.93 -7.38 5.28
N GLU A 60 -30.92 -7.04 4.00
CA GLU A 60 -30.65 -8.02 2.93
C GLU A 60 -29.23 -8.57 3.02
N ILE A 61 -28.26 -7.70 3.28
CA ILE A 61 -26.85 -8.14 3.43
C ILE A 61 -26.65 -8.93 4.72
N THR A 62 -27.32 -8.56 5.81
CA THR A 62 -27.23 -9.33 7.08
C THR A 62 -27.85 -10.71 6.94
N ASP A 63 -28.97 -10.83 6.23
CA ASP A 63 -29.62 -12.13 5.96
C ASP A 63 -28.76 -12.99 5.03
N PHE A 64 -28.12 -12.39 4.06
CA PHE A 64 -27.13 -13.05 3.19
C PHE A 64 -25.96 -13.63 4.01
N VAL A 65 -25.38 -12.85 4.92
CA VAL A 65 -24.27 -13.31 5.77
C VAL A 65 -24.72 -14.43 6.72
N LYS A 66 -25.94 -14.36 7.26
CA LYS A 66 -26.51 -15.46 8.07
C LYS A 66 -26.68 -16.74 7.25
N GLN A 67 -27.13 -16.60 6.02
CA GLN A 67 -27.28 -17.75 5.11
C GLN A 67 -25.90 -18.35 4.78
N MET A 68 -24.90 -17.52 4.50
CA MET A 68 -23.52 -17.97 4.27
C MET A 68 -22.95 -18.69 5.48
N SER A 69 -23.21 -18.20 6.70
CA SER A 69 -22.77 -18.86 7.94
C SER A 69 -23.43 -20.23 8.15
N ARG A 70 -24.63 -20.46 7.62
CA ARG A 70 -25.28 -21.77 7.63
C ARG A 70 -24.70 -22.71 6.59
N GLU A 71 -24.35 -22.19 5.43
CA GLU A 71 -23.69 -22.95 4.35
C GLU A 71 -22.28 -23.39 4.77
N PHE A 72 -21.56 -22.53 5.48
CA PHE A 72 -20.21 -22.79 5.99
C PHE A 72 -20.18 -22.83 7.52
N PRO A 73 -20.51 -23.99 8.15
CA PRO A 73 -20.55 -24.11 9.62
C PRO A 73 -19.22 -23.81 10.31
N TRP A 74 -18.10 -23.95 9.60
CA TRP A 74 -16.77 -23.65 10.11
C TRP A 74 -16.47 -22.13 10.17
N LEU A 75 -17.18 -21.31 9.40
CA LEU A 75 -16.89 -19.90 9.23
C LEU A 75 -16.91 -19.13 10.56
N HIS A 76 -17.91 -19.39 11.42
CA HIS A 76 -18.03 -18.71 12.72
C HIS A 76 -16.89 -19.01 13.70
N LYS A 77 -16.09 -20.06 13.45
CA LYS A 77 -14.91 -20.41 14.27
C LYS A 77 -13.61 -19.90 13.66
N CYS A 78 -13.62 -19.55 12.38
CA CYS A 78 -12.41 -19.26 11.61
C CYS A 78 -12.28 -17.80 11.18
N TYR A 79 -13.29 -16.96 11.36
CA TYR A 79 -13.16 -15.54 11.01
C TYR A 79 -12.40 -14.77 12.09
N LYS A 80 -11.56 -13.83 11.67
CA LYS A 80 -10.97 -12.78 12.50
C LYS A 80 -11.78 -11.50 12.42
N LYS A 81 -12.20 -11.15 11.21
CA LYS A 81 -12.93 -9.94 10.89
C LYS A 81 -13.94 -10.21 9.79
N PHE A 82 -15.09 -9.58 9.88
CA PHE A 82 -16.14 -9.68 8.87
C PHE A 82 -16.95 -8.40 8.88
N ASP A 83 -16.69 -7.50 7.92
CA ASP A 83 -17.25 -6.17 7.88
C ASP A 83 -18.07 -5.95 6.61
N VAL A 84 -19.03 -5.07 6.70
CA VAL A 84 -19.77 -4.53 5.55
C VAL A 84 -19.63 -3.01 5.51
N ALA A 85 -19.39 -2.48 4.31
CA ALA A 85 -19.38 -1.05 4.05
C ALA A 85 -20.40 -0.68 2.98
N ASN A 86 -20.95 0.52 3.08
CA ASN A 86 -21.76 1.10 2.02
C ASN A 86 -20.81 1.66 0.95
N ILE A 87 -21.03 1.28 -0.29
CA ILE A 87 -20.28 1.81 -1.43
C ILE A 87 -21.11 2.90 -2.09
N GLY A 88 -20.55 4.09 -2.14
CA GLY A 88 -21.09 5.21 -2.92
C GLY A 88 -20.68 5.11 -4.39
N VAL A 89 -20.34 6.25 -4.98
CA VAL A 89 -19.81 6.28 -6.36
C VAL A 89 -18.41 5.73 -6.37
N VAL A 90 -18.16 4.74 -7.23
CA VAL A 90 -16.82 4.19 -7.45
C VAL A 90 -16.22 4.90 -8.65
N HIS A 91 -15.08 5.53 -8.45
CA HIS A 91 -14.28 6.13 -9.51
C HIS A 91 -13.18 5.17 -9.94
N ASN A 92 -13.09 4.92 -11.24
CA ASN A 92 -11.96 4.19 -11.80
C ASN A 92 -10.76 5.14 -11.91
N LEU A 93 -9.66 4.75 -11.30
CA LEU A 93 -8.40 5.52 -11.32
C LEU A 93 -7.36 4.90 -12.27
N ASP A 94 -7.70 3.79 -12.95
CA ASP A 94 -6.75 3.10 -13.85
C ASP A 94 -6.21 4.05 -14.93
N ILE A 95 -7.09 4.95 -15.42
CA ILE A 95 -6.71 5.95 -16.43
C ILE A 95 -5.56 6.87 -15.99
N TYR A 96 -5.36 7.04 -14.68
CA TYR A 96 -4.26 7.86 -14.15
C TYR A 96 -2.99 7.03 -13.92
N LEU A 97 -3.10 5.70 -13.92
CA LEU A 97 -1.98 4.77 -13.84
C LEU A 97 -1.44 4.41 -15.23
N ASP A 98 -2.30 4.51 -16.25
CA ASP A 98 -1.96 4.28 -17.67
C ASP A 98 -1.38 5.53 -18.33
N GLU A 99 -1.35 6.69 -17.66
CA GLU A 99 -0.52 7.78 -18.11
C GLU A 99 0.90 7.23 -18.25
N PRO A 100 1.54 7.40 -19.42
CA PRO A 100 2.90 6.96 -19.56
C PRO A 100 3.65 7.58 -18.40
N TYR A 101 4.17 6.72 -17.54
CA TYR A 101 5.25 7.10 -16.67
C TYR A 101 6.25 7.72 -17.64
N TYR A 102 6.25 9.03 -17.71
CA TYR A 102 7.43 9.68 -18.20
C TYR A 102 8.46 9.16 -17.21
N GLU A 103 9.26 8.20 -17.64
CA GLU A 103 10.59 8.14 -17.13
C GLU A 103 11.07 9.59 -17.32
N ILE A 104 10.83 10.40 -16.31
CA ILE A 104 11.65 11.54 -16.05
C ILE A 104 12.99 10.84 -16.08
N ASP A 105 13.72 11.07 -17.18
CA ASP A 105 15.09 10.60 -17.27
C ASP A 105 15.73 11.12 -16.00
N VAL A 106 15.76 10.27 -14.99
CA VAL A 106 16.36 10.57 -13.69
C VAL A 106 17.81 10.98 -13.95
N ASP A 107 18.38 10.45 -15.02
CA ASP A 107 19.69 10.86 -15.54
C ASP A 107 19.71 12.32 -16.06
N LEU A 108 18.57 12.86 -16.54
CA LEU A 108 18.51 14.25 -17.03
C LEU A 108 18.22 15.25 -15.90
N GLU A 109 17.52 14.84 -14.84
CA GLU A 109 17.29 15.73 -13.69
C GLU A 109 18.42 15.64 -12.64
N ILE A 110 19.08 14.48 -12.50
CA ILE A 110 20.31 14.39 -11.73
C ILE A 110 21.43 15.22 -12.36
N SER A 111 21.41 15.40 -13.70
CA SER A 111 22.33 16.30 -14.38
C SER A 111 22.00 17.79 -14.19
N ASN A 112 20.82 18.12 -13.68
CA ASN A 112 20.40 19.49 -13.36
C ASN A 112 20.48 19.81 -11.85
N GLU A 113 20.74 18.85 -10.99
CA GLU A 113 21.21 19.16 -9.66
C GLU A 113 22.59 19.79 -9.78
N ASN A 114 22.74 20.99 -9.24
CA ASN A 114 24.03 21.65 -9.12
C ASN A 114 24.88 20.92 -8.07
N VAL A 115 25.31 19.71 -8.38
CA VAL A 115 26.29 18.98 -7.56
C VAL A 115 27.61 19.73 -7.72
N VAL A 116 28.08 20.33 -6.64
CA VAL A 116 29.26 21.19 -6.62
C VAL A 116 30.51 20.39 -6.35
N ASP A 117 30.37 19.36 -5.51
CA ASP A 117 31.43 18.41 -5.15
C ASP A 117 30.85 17.09 -4.65
N HIS A 118 31.63 16.02 -4.61
CA HIS A 118 31.25 14.71 -4.08
C HIS A 118 32.48 13.89 -3.65
N ASN A 119 32.25 12.97 -2.74
CA ASN A 119 33.17 11.88 -2.40
C ASN A 119 32.53 10.52 -2.64
N GLU A 120 33.04 9.43 -2.05
CA GLU A 120 32.52 8.07 -2.24
C GLU A 120 31.12 7.87 -1.62
N ASP A 121 30.77 8.61 -0.55
CA ASP A 121 29.56 8.40 0.24
C ASP A 121 28.55 9.54 0.14
N TYR A 122 29.02 10.75 -0.18
CA TYR A 122 28.20 11.98 -0.15
C TYR A 122 28.38 12.85 -1.37
N LYS A 123 27.35 13.63 -1.67
CA LYS A 123 27.34 14.69 -2.68
C LYS A 123 26.95 16.02 -2.05
N LEU A 124 27.60 17.08 -2.45
CA LEU A 124 27.30 18.46 -2.07
C LEU A 124 26.44 19.10 -3.16
N VAL A 125 25.25 19.53 -2.82
CA VAL A 125 24.25 20.07 -3.75
C VAL A 125 23.97 21.54 -3.45
N GLU A 126 24.06 22.40 -4.45
CA GLU A 126 23.60 23.77 -4.37
C GLU A 126 22.08 23.82 -4.51
N VAL A 127 21.37 24.21 -3.45
CA VAL A 127 19.90 24.25 -3.40
C VAL A 127 19.32 25.67 -3.58
N GLY A 128 20.17 26.67 -3.70
CA GLY A 128 19.81 28.06 -3.91
C GLY A 128 21.04 28.92 -4.17
N ASN A 129 20.87 30.22 -4.31
CA ASN A 129 22.00 31.13 -4.49
C ASN A 129 22.92 31.08 -3.27
N ASP A 130 24.09 30.44 -3.44
CA ASP A 130 25.10 30.25 -2.40
C ASP A 130 24.58 29.49 -1.15
N LEU A 131 23.59 28.58 -1.35
CA LEU A 131 23.08 27.69 -0.32
C LEU A 131 23.37 26.24 -0.68
N TYR A 132 23.95 25.47 0.24
CA TYR A 132 24.46 24.13 0.02
C TYR A 132 23.88 23.13 1.03
N GLU A 133 23.59 21.93 0.57
CA GLU A 133 23.20 20.76 1.38
C GLU A 133 24.09 19.58 1.10
N LEU A 134 24.45 18.82 2.14
CA LEU A 134 25.10 17.56 2.01
C LEU A 134 24.06 16.43 1.93
N ARG A 135 24.10 15.61 0.90
CA ARG A 135 23.19 14.48 0.67
C ARG A 135 23.97 13.19 0.44
N ASN A 136 23.38 12.06 0.79
CA ASN A 136 23.86 10.77 0.33
C ASN A 136 23.44 10.52 -1.14
N PHE A 137 23.86 9.40 -1.74
CA PHE A 137 23.49 9.06 -3.12
C PHE A 137 22.02 8.61 -3.28
N ASP A 138 21.30 8.38 -2.17
CA ASP A 138 19.86 8.13 -2.13
C ASP A 138 19.03 9.43 -1.93
N ASP A 139 19.66 10.59 -2.06
CA ASP A 139 19.08 11.94 -1.91
C ASP A 139 18.58 12.30 -0.50
N GLU A 140 18.95 11.54 0.51
CA GLU A 140 18.68 11.89 1.88
C GLU A 140 19.60 13.02 2.35
N ILE A 141 19.02 14.04 2.98
CA ILE A 141 19.78 15.16 3.54
C ILE A 141 20.54 14.70 4.78
N ILE A 142 21.86 14.79 4.72
CA ILE A 142 22.75 14.36 5.80
C ILE A 142 23.26 15.56 6.63
N SER A 143 23.30 16.75 6.02
CA SER A 143 23.69 17.97 6.74
C SER A 143 22.70 18.34 7.81
N THR A 144 23.21 18.84 8.92
CA THR A 144 22.40 19.33 10.05
C THR A 144 21.79 20.72 9.80
N SER A 145 22.30 21.42 8.78
CA SER A 145 21.87 22.75 8.38
C SER A 145 22.16 23.01 6.91
N ILE A 146 21.52 23.99 6.34
CA ILE A 146 21.86 24.51 5.01
C ILE A 146 23.04 25.45 5.19
N TYR A 147 24.12 25.22 4.43
CA TYR A 147 25.30 26.06 4.44
C TYR A 147 25.15 27.21 3.44
N ASN A 148 25.57 28.39 3.84
CA ASN A 148 25.63 29.58 3.00
C ASN A 148 27.08 29.91 2.56
N ASN A 149 27.99 28.96 2.76
CA ASN A 149 29.36 29.01 2.33
C ASN A 149 29.79 27.58 1.95
N ILE A 150 30.40 27.44 0.77
CA ILE A 150 30.85 26.16 0.26
C ILE A 150 31.96 25.53 1.13
N GLU A 151 32.84 26.36 1.69
CA GLU A 151 33.97 25.88 2.51
C GLU A 151 33.46 25.17 3.78
N ASP A 152 32.46 25.72 4.47
CA ASP A 152 31.86 25.12 5.65
C ASP A 152 31.15 23.78 5.33
N ALA A 153 30.56 23.69 4.13
CA ALA A 153 29.89 22.47 3.67
C ALA A 153 30.90 21.37 3.29
N LEU A 154 32.04 21.73 2.69
CA LEU A 154 33.12 20.80 2.37
C LEU A 154 33.80 20.29 3.64
N ASP A 155 33.99 21.14 4.63
CA ASP A 155 34.56 20.74 5.93
C ASP A 155 33.69 19.70 6.62
N GLU A 156 32.33 19.83 6.61
CA GLU A 156 31.44 18.80 7.16
C GLU A 156 31.50 17.50 6.35
N MET A 157 31.62 17.58 5.05
CA MET A 157 31.73 16.39 4.19
C MET A 157 33.01 15.60 4.49
N ASP A 158 34.11 16.28 4.75
CA ASP A 158 35.39 15.66 5.11
C ASP A 158 35.34 15.10 6.54
N ASP A 159 34.74 15.80 7.49
CA ASP A 159 34.60 15.34 8.88
C ASP A 159 33.76 14.07 8.99
N LYS A 160 32.69 13.94 8.20
CA LYS A 160 31.85 12.71 8.17
C LYS A 160 32.59 11.49 7.60
N ASN A 161 33.53 11.68 6.71
CA ASN A 161 34.38 10.61 6.21
C ASN A 161 35.31 10.03 7.31
N ILE A 162 35.73 10.86 8.25
CA ILE A 162 36.61 10.46 9.34
C ILE A 162 35.86 9.65 10.41
N GLU A 163 34.56 9.91 10.62
CA GLU A 163 33.73 9.21 11.61
C GLU A 163 33.34 7.77 11.19
N MET A 164 33.45 7.41 9.90
CA MET A 164 33.12 6.07 9.40
C MET A 164 34.30 5.08 9.38
N ASP A 165 35.49 5.53 9.63
CA ASP A 165 36.70 4.70 9.67
C ASP A 165 37.00 4.04 11.04
N PHE A 166 36.00 3.98 11.95
CA PHE A 166 36.13 3.35 13.27
C PHE A 166 35.15 2.23 13.52
#